data_def0d8fabb9fe59f424ab18739da2a67
#
_entry.id   def0d8fabb9fe59f424ab18739da2a67
#
_cell.length_a   1.000
_cell.length_b   1.000
_cell.length_c   1.000
_cell.angle_alpha   90.00
_cell.angle_beta   90.00
_cell.angle_gamma   90.00
#
_symmetry.space_group_name_H-M   'P 1'
#
loop_
_entity.id
_entity.type
_entity.pdbx_description
1 polymer ?
#
loop_
_entity_poly.entity_id
_entity_poly.type
_entity_poly.pdbx_seq_one_letter_code
_entity_poly.pdbx_strand_id
1 'polypeptide(L)'
;MSTTLIVKPQIFYGWWIVLGGVLGNAINTGITFHALPAFLIPLSNSFGVSLTVMAAGLSMARIETAFLGPIEGYLVDKFGPRTMMLIGVPTMALGCLFISFCDSFAIFMIPFLLGLILGSSLGFASPLTTAVANWWQKKRGRAIGIMWLGHSLGSTAVPLYNLVIERVSWRWAFRIMTAT
;
A
#
# COMPACT_ATOMS: atom_id res chain seq x y z
N MET A 1 -45.58 33.32 -8.62
CA MET A 1 -44.18 33.70 -8.62
C MET A 1 -43.38 32.54 -8.00
N SER A 2 -42.93 31.59 -8.85
CA SER A 2 -42.30 30.34 -8.40
C SER A 2 -40.81 30.61 -8.21
N THR A 3 -40.37 30.68 -6.98
CA THR A 3 -38.94 30.82 -6.63
C THR A 3 -38.25 29.47 -6.88
N THR A 4 -37.64 29.31 -8.02
CA THR A 4 -36.77 28.18 -8.34
C THR A 4 -35.54 28.29 -7.43
N LEU A 5 -35.51 27.50 -6.36
CA LEU A 5 -34.33 27.28 -5.55
C LEU A 5 -33.27 26.61 -6.42
N ILE A 6 -32.27 27.34 -6.81
CA ILE A 6 -31.06 26.81 -7.47
C ILE A 6 -30.34 25.98 -6.42
N VAL A 7 -30.63 24.68 -6.39
CA VAL A 7 -29.87 23.72 -5.60
C VAL A 7 -28.49 23.62 -6.25
N LYS A 8 -27.46 24.24 -5.65
CA LYS A 8 -26.08 24.02 -6.05
C LYS A 8 -25.79 22.53 -6.09
N PRO A 9 -25.25 21.99 -7.18
CA PRO A 9 -24.88 20.57 -7.22
C PRO A 9 -23.77 20.34 -6.19
N GLN A 10 -24.15 19.84 -5.04
CA GLN A 10 -23.15 19.39 -4.07
C GLN A 10 -22.52 18.14 -4.62
N ILE A 11 -21.20 18.18 -4.85
CA ILE A 11 -20.43 17.01 -5.25
C ILE A 11 -20.65 15.94 -4.17
N PHE A 12 -21.19 14.79 -4.56
CA PHE A 12 -21.47 13.70 -3.64
C PHE A 12 -20.16 13.32 -2.89
N TYR A 13 -20.20 13.38 -1.56
CA TYR A 13 -19.03 13.15 -0.71
C TYR A 13 -18.29 11.83 -1.00
N GLY A 14 -19.00 10.81 -1.50
CA GLY A 14 -18.42 9.55 -1.95
C GLY A 14 -17.32 9.69 -3.01
N TRP A 15 -17.30 10.77 -3.82
CA TRP A 15 -16.23 11.02 -4.78
C TRP A 15 -14.91 11.42 -4.11
N TRP A 16 -14.96 12.14 -3.01
CA TRP A 16 -13.79 12.46 -2.20
C TRP A 16 -13.16 11.21 -1.58
N ILE A 17 -14.01 10.25 -1.16
CA ILE A 17 -13.55 8.97 -0.65
C ILE A 17 -12.88 8.15 -1.78
N VAL A 18 -13.47 8.15 -2.98
CA VAL A 18 -12.86 7.48 -4.14
C VAL A 18 -11.53 8.13 -4.51
N LEU A 19 -11.43 9.47 -4.52
CA LEU A 19 -10.18 10.18 -4.79
C LEU A 19 -9.11 9.85 -3.73
N GLY A 20 -9.46 9.90 -2.45
CA GLY A 20 -8.58 9.46 -1.37
C GLY A 20 -8.15 8.01 -1.52
N GLY A 21 -9.07 7.14 -1.96
CA GLY A 21 -8.78 5.74 -2.28
C GLY A 21 -7.83 5.57 -3.46
N VAL A 22 -7.96 6.38 -4.53
CA VAL A 22 -7.03 6.39 -5.68
C VAL A 22 -5.62 6.77 -5.22
N LEU A 23 -5.50 7.87 -4.45
CA LEU A 23 -4.19 8.34 -3.97
C LEU A 23 -3.56 7.36 -2.99
N GLY A 24 -4.32 6.87 -2.00
CA GLY A 24 -3.83 5.88 -1.05
C GLY A 24 -3.41 4.58 -1.74
N ASN A 25 -4.18 4.11 -2.72
CA ASN A 25 -3.83 2.93 -3.50
C ASN A 25 -2.57 3.17 -4.37
N ALA A 26 -2.40 4.37 -4.94
CA ALA A 26 -1.22 4.72 -5.71
C ALA A 26 0.06 4.70 -4.85
N ILE A 27 0.00 5.29 -3.66
CA ILE A 27 1.12 5.26 -2.70
C ILE A 27 1.43 3.82 -2.29
N ASN A 28 0.43 3.09 -1.82
CA ASN A 28 0.59 1.72 -1.37
C ASN A 28 1.20 0.81 -2.44
N THR A 29 0.63 0.82 -3.64
CA THR A 29 1.11 -0.06 -4.72
C THR A 29 2.44 0.38 -5.30
N GLY A 30 2.71 1.69 -5.33
CA GLY A 30 4.02 2.23 -5.68
C GLY A 30 5.12 1.65 -4.80
N ILE A 31 4.92 1.64 -3.49
CA ILE A 31 5.87 1.11 -2.51
C ILE A 31 5.90 -0.43 -2.53
N THR A 32 4.75 -1.09 -2.43
CA THR A 32 4.67 -2.52 -2.12
C THR A 32 4.83 -3.40 -3.36
N PHE A 33 4.28 -3.02 -4.52
CA PHE A 33 4.26 -3.87 -5.70
C PHE A 33 5.27 -3.43 -6.77
N HIS A 34 5.38 -2.14 -7.01
CA HIS A 34 6.18 -1.65 -8.13
C HIS A 34 7.63 -1.36 -7.74
N ALA A 35 7.89 -0.94 -6.50
CA ALA A 35 9.26 -0.68 -6.06
C ALA A 35 10.01 -1.97 -5.70
N LEU A 36 9.36 -2.99 -5.12
CA LEU A 36 10.02 -4.22 -4.66
C LEU A 36 10.89 -4.93 -5.72
N PRO A 37 10.47 -5.10 -6.99
CA PRO A 37 11.33 -5.68 -8.02
C PRO A 37 12.62 -4.90 -8.25
N ALA A 38 12.60 -3.56 -8.11
CA ALA A 38 13.80 -2.73 -8.24
C ALA A 38 14.83 -2.97 -7.13
N PHE A 39 14.37 -3.40 -5.96
CA PHE A 39 15.24 -3.71 -4.83
C PHE A 39 15.85 -5.11 -4.85
N LEU A 40 15.40 -6.02 -5.73
CA LEU A 40 15.87 -7.40 -5.79
C LEU A 40 17.39 -7.51 -5.93
N ILE A 41 17.97 -6.84 -6.91
CA ILE A 41 19.41 -6.87 -7.18
C ILE A 41 20.22 -6.18 -6.08
N PRO A 42 19.90 -4.93 -5.67
CA PRO A 42 20.60 -4.26 -4.58
C PRO A 42 20.60 -5.03 -3.26
N LEU A 43 19.45 -5.63 -2.89
CA LEU A 43 19.31 -6.40 -1.65
C LEU A 43 20.07 -7.74 -1.72
N SER A 44 19.97 -8.45 -2.85
CA SER A 44 20.72 -9.69 -3.10
C SER A 44 22.23 -9.47 -2.93
N ASN A 45 22.75 -8.41 -3.52
CA ASN A 45 24.16 -8.04 -3.42
C ASN A 45 24.57 -7.63 -1.99
N SER A 46 23.71 -6.88 -1.31
CA SER A 46 23.98 -6.39 0.06
C SER A 46 23.97 -7.50 1.11
N PHE A 47 23.07 -8.48 0.96
CA PHE A 47 22.94 -9.60 1.90
C PHE A 47 23.77 -10.82 1.49
N GLY A 48 24.41 -10.83 0.32
CA GLY A 48 25.21 -11.95 -0.17
C GLY A 48 24.38 -13.22 -0.45
N VAL A 49 23.07 -13.07 -0.75
CA VAL A 49 22.17 -14.19 -1.05
C VAL A 49 21.87 -14.25 -2.55
N SER A 50 21.56 -15.45 -3.06
CA SER A 50 21.19 -15.58 -4.47
C SER A 50 19.88 -14.89 -4.79
N LEU A 51 19.71 -14.43 -6.04
CA LEU A 51 18.47 -13.84 -6.52
C LEU A 51 17.27 -14.78 -6.33
N THR A 52 17.47 -16.08 -6.44
CA THR A 52 16.43 -17.08 -6.23
C THR A 52 15.93 -17.07 -4.78
N VAL A 53 16.85 -17.01 -3.80
CA VAL A 53 16.49 -16.93 -2.38
C VAL A 53 15.78 -15.63 -2.07
N MET A 54 16.26 -14.51 -2.63
CA MET A 54 15.61 -13.22 -2.47
C MET A 54 14.19 -13.22 -3.06
N ALA A 55 14.02 -13.71 -4.29
CA ALA A 55 12.74 -13.81 -4.95
C ALA A 55 11.76 -14.74 -4.20
N ALA A 56 12.25 -15.86 -3.67
CA ALA A 56 11.46 -16.74 -2.82
C ALA A 56 10.98 -16.03 -1.55
N GLY A 57 11.87 -15.28 -0.87
CA GLY A 57 11.50 -14.47 0.29
C GLY A 57 10.43 -13.43 -0.02
N LEU A 58 10.57 -12.68 -1.11
CA LEU A 58 9.55 -11.71 -1.54
C LEU A 58 8.23 -12.40 -1.93
N SER A 59 8.28 -13.62 -2.44
CA SER A 59 7.07 -14.41 -2.75
C SER A 59 6.30 -14.84 -1.51
N MET A 60 6.95 -14.92 -0.34
CA MET A 60 6.27 -15.21 0.94
C MET A 60 5.20 -14.17 1.28
N ALA A 61 5.35 -12.93 0.80
CA ALA A 61 4.33 -11.89 0.93
C ALA A 61 2.97 -12.30 0.32
N ARG A 62 2.98 -13.07 -0.77
CA ARG A 62 1.75 -13.57 -1.39
C ARG A 62 1.09 -14.67 -0.56
N ILE A 63 1.90 -15.51 0.05
CA ILE A 63 1.44 -16.58 0.95
C ILE A 63 0.84 -15.95 2.21
N GLU A 64 1.52 -14.97 2.80
CA GLU A 64 1.02 -14.21 3.94
C GLU A 64 -0.34 -13.59 3.65
N THR A 65 -0.49 -12.85 2.55
CA THR A 65 -1.76 -12.23 2.16
C THR A 65 -2.87 -13.27 1.95
N ALA A 66 -2.56 -14.45 1.41
CA ALA A 66 -3.54 -15.51 1.23
C ALA A 66 -4.06 -16.08 2.56
N PHE A 67 -3.19 -16.23 3.55
CA PHE A 67 -3.56 -16.75 4.87
C PHE A 67 -4.19 -15.70 5.77
N LEU A 68 -3.66 -14.48 5.78
CA LEU A 68 -4.11 -13.41 6.65
C LEU A 68 -5.29 -12.61 6.07
N GLY A 69 -5.52 -12.65 4.77
CA GLY A 69 -6.61 -11.92 4.12
C GLY A 69 -7.99 -12.12 4.75
N PRO A 70 -8.43 -13.36 5.06
CA PRO A 70 -9.70 -13.58 5.77
C PRO A 70 -9.73 -12.96 7.18
N ILE A 71 -8.62 -13.00 7.90
CA ILE A 71 -8.48 -12.41 9.24
C ILE A 71 -8.54 -10.89 9.14
N GLU A 72 -7.83 -10.31 8.19
CA GLU A 72 -7.84 -8.88 7.92
C GLU A 72 -9.24 -8.38 7.55
N GLY A 73 -9.95 -9.10 6.68
CA GLY A 73 -11.34 -8.80 6.34
C GLY A 73 -12.23 -8.78 7.57
N TYR A 74 -12.14 -9.78 8.42
CA TYR A 74 -12.87 -9.83 9.68
C TYR A 74 -12.53 -8.66 10.62
N LEU A 75 -11.25 -8.28 10.71
CA LEU A 75 -10.82 -7.15 11.53
C LEU A 75 -11.37 -5.82 11.01
N VAL A 76 -11.35 -5.63 9.69
CA VAL A 76 -11.91 -4.42 9.04
C VAL A 76 -13.42 -4.34 9.26
N ASP A 77 -14.14 -5.46 9.18
CA ASP A 77 -15.59 -5.50 9.42
C ASP A 77 -15.92 -5.23 10.90
N LYS A 78 -15.11 -5.73 11.83
CA LYS A 78 -15.34 -5.56 13.27
C LYS A 78 -14.96 -4.17 13.79
N PHE A 79 -13.80 -3.64 13.42
CA PHE A 79 -13.26 -2.40 13.96
C PHE A 79 -13.46 -1.19 13.04
N GLY A 80 -13.90 -1.43 11.82
CA GLY A 80 -14.12 -0.43 10.80
C GLY A 80 -12.86 0.01 10.07
N PRO A 81 -13.02 0.53 8.83
CA PRO A 81 -11.89 0.87 7.96
C PRO A 81 -11.00 1.96 8.54
N ARG A 82 -11.55 2.95 9.26
CA ARG A 82 -10.76 4.05 9.85
C ARG A 82 -9.75 3.57 10.88
N THR A 83 -10.18 2.70 11.79
CA THR A 83 -9.33 2.15 12.84
C THR A 83 -8.21 1.31 12.24
N MET A 84 -8.54 0.49 11.23
CA MET A 84 -7.55 -0.35 10.54
C MET A 84 -6.51 0.48 9.80
N MET A 85 -6.91 1.58 9.13
CA MET A 85 -5.97 2.50 8.49
C MET A 85 -5.04 3.17 9.51
N LEU A 86 -5.57 3.61 10.66
CA LEU A 86 -4.77 4.23 11.73
C LEU A 86 -3.73 3.28 12.34
N ILE A 87 -3.96 1.98 12.29
CA ILE A 87 -3.00 0.96 12.75
C ILE A 87 -2.06 0.54 11.61
N GLY A 88 -2.61 0.24 10.43
CA GLY A 88 -1.87 -0.32 9.32
C GLY A 88 -0.86 0.65 8.71
N VAL A 89 -1.22 1.94 8.54
CA VAL A 89 -0.32 2.94 7.97
C VAL A 89 0.93 3.16 8.83
N PRO A 90 0.85 3.39 10.15
CA PRO A 90 2.04 3.45 11.01
C PRO A 90 2.83 2.14 11.03
N THR A 91 2.16 0.98 11.00
CA THR A 91 2.83 -0.33 10.95
C THR A 91 3.66 -0.46 9.68
N MET A 92 3.11 -0.07 8.53
CA MET A 92 3.82 -0.05 7.24
C MET A 92 5.02 0.91 7.28
N ALA A 93 4.85 2.13 7.81
CA ALA A 93 5.91 3.10 7.93
C ALA A 93 7.05 2.60 8.83
N LEU A 94 6.72 2.01 9.99
CA LEU A 94 7.70 1.37 10.87
C LEU A 94 8.40 0.19 10.18
N GLY A 95 7.67 -0.62 9.41
CA GLY A 95 8.24 -1.69 8.60
C GLY A 95 9.31 -1.17 7.65
N CYS A 96 9.01 -0.13 6.87
CA CYS A 96 9.97 0.52 5.98
C CYS A 96 11.18 1.06 6.74
N LEU A 97 10.95 1.69 7.90
CA LEU A 97 12.02 2.22 8.72
C LEU A 97 12.95 1.10 9.22
N PHE A 98 12.41 0.03 9.81
CA PHE A 98 13.21 -1.08 10.30
C PHE A 98 13.97 -1.81 9.20
N ILE A 99 13.37 -1.98 8.01
CA ILE A 99 14.05 -2.53 6.83
C ILE A 99 15.35 -1.77 6.53
N SER A 100 15.35 -0.44 6.68
CA SER A 100 16.54 0.39 6.39
C SER A 100 17.74 0.12 7.31
N PHE A 101 17.53 -0.53 8.46
CA PHE A 101 18.58 -0.88 9.43
C PHE A 101 18.98 -2.36 9.38
N CYS A 102 18.36 -3.17 8.52
CA CYS A 102 18.69 -4.60 8.44
C CYS A 102 20.01 -4.84 7.69
N ASP A 103 20.86 -5.68 8.28
CA ASP A 103 22.14 -6.10 7.71
C ASP A 103 22.14 -7.58 7.28
N SER A 104 21.11 -8.33 7.59
CA SER A 104 20.97 -9.75 7.24
C SER A 104 19.61 -10.04 6.62
N PHE A 105 19.59 -10.97 5.66
CA PHE A 105 18.35 -11.42 5.01
C PHE A 105 17.31 -11.96 6.00
N ALA A 106 17.73 -12.74 6.99
CA ALA A 106 16.80 -13.29 7.99
C ALA A 106 16.15 -12.18 8.83
N ILE A 107 16.92 -11.18 9.24
CA ILE A 107 16.41 -10.03 10.02
C ILE A 107 15.52 -9.15 9.14
N PHE A 108 15.84 -8.99 7.86
CA PHE A 108 15.04 -8.24 6.89
C PHE A 108 13.64 -8.83 6.70
N MET A 109 13.48 -10.17 6.72
CA MET A 109 12.20 -10.83 6.48
C MET A 109 11.14 -10.46 7.52
N ILE A 110 11.51 -10.19 8.77
CA ILE A 110 10.56 -9.87 9.84
C ILE A 110 9.86 -8.53 9.59
N PRO A 111 10.56 -7.38 9.48
CA PRO A 111 9.90 -6.10 9.20
C PRO A 111 9.33 -6.03 7.78
N PHE A 112 9.81 -6.84 6.85
CA PHE A 112 9.24 -6.96 5.52
C PHE A 112 7.84 -7.57 5.57
N LEU A 113 7.67 -8.73 6.18
CA LEU A 113 6.37 -9.39 6.27
C LEU A 113 5.44 -8.66 7.24
N LEU A 114 5.81 -8.56 8.52
CA LEU A 114 4.94 -8.03 9.56
C LEU A 114 4.78 -6.50 9.51
N GLY A 115 5.78 -5.78 9.01
CA GLY A 115 5.72 -4.33 8.90
C GLY A 115 5.15 -3.87 7.56
N LEU A 116 5.88 -4.12 6.49
CA LEU A 116 5.54 -3.61 5.17
C LEU A 116 4.29 -4.29 4.58
N ILE A 117 4.26 -5.61 4.49
CA ILE A 117 3.17 -6.32 3.81
C ILE A 117 1.88 -6.33 4.63
N LEU A 118 1.93 -6.77 5.87
CA LEU A 118 0.78 -6.76 6.76
C LEU A 118 0.27 -5.33 6.99
N GLY A 119 1.17 -4.36 7.20
CA GLY A 119 0.82 -2.94 7.34
C GLY A 119 0.15 -2.37 6.09
N SER A 120 0.61 -2.73 4.88
CA SER A 120 -0.01 -2.29 3.62
C SER A 120 -1.41 -2.88 3.43
N SER A 121 -1.62 -4.13 3.78
CA SER A 121 -2.89 -4.81 3.67
C SER A 121 -3.93 -4.25 4.67
N LEU A 122 -3.56 -4.13 5.93
CA LEU A 122 -4.40 -3.55 6.99
C LEU A 122 -4.63 -2.05 6.83
N GLY A 123 -3.66 -1.31 6.28
CA GLY A 123 -3.73 0.15 6.15
C GLY A 123 -4.45 0.63 4.87
N PHE A 124 -4.29 -0.09 3.77
CA PHE A 124 -4.75 0.37 2.47
C PHE A 124 -5.68 -0.61 1.76
N ALA A 125 -5.24 -1.84 1.47
CA ALA A 125 -5.93 -2.71 0.53
C ALA A 125 -7.37 -3.03 0.98
N SER A 126 -7.53 -3.61 2.15
CA SER A 126 -8.84 -4.01 2.70
C SER A 126 -9.68 -2.82 3.15
N PRO A 127 -9.15 -1.84 3.94
CA PRO A 127 -9.96 -0.73 4.43
C PRO A 127 -10.44 0.23 3.34
N LEU A 128 -9.61 0.56 2.34
CA LEU A 128 -10.01 1.46 1.26
C LEU A 128 -11.15 0.85 0.42
N THR A 129 -11.03 -0.44 0.10
CA THR A 129 -12.08 -1.15 -0.65
C THR A 129 -13.39 -1.17 0.14
N THR A 130 -13.35 -1.47 1.44
CA THR A 130 -14.50 -1.47 2.32
C THR A 130 -15.10 -0.06 2.48
N ALA A 131 -14.28 0.97 2.64
CA ALA A 131 -14.71 2.35 2.74
C ALA A 131 -15.48 2.79 1.48
N VAL A 132 -14.92 2.56 0.29
CA VAL A 132 -15.60 2.87 -0.98
C VAL A 132 -16.89 2.06 -1.13
N ALA A 133 -16.85 0.77 -0.79
CA ALA A 133 -18.00 -0.12 -0.88
C ALA A 133 -19.17 0.30 0.01
N ASN A 134 -18.91 0.85 1.21
CA ASN A 134 -19.93 1.31 2.14
C ASN A 134 -20.65 2.58 1.66
N TRP A 135 -19.96 3.47 0.96
CA TRP A 135 -20.54 4.70 0.43
C TRP A 135 -21.26 4.52 -0.91
N TRP A 136 -20.84 3.54 -1.73
CA TRP A 136 -21.37 3.31 -3.07
C TRP A 136 -22.19 2.03 -3.16
N GLN A 137 -23.49 2.09 -2.81
CA GLN A 137 -24.36 0.90 -2.87
C GLN A 137 -24.81 0.56 -4.31
N LYS A 138 -25.30 1.56 -5.08
CA LYS A 138 -25.87 1.32 -6.42
C LYS A 138 -24.83 1.16 -7.54
N LYS A 139 -23.66 1.80 -7.44
CA LYS A 139 -22.60 1.79 -8.48
C LYS A 139 -21.26 1.33 -7.87
N ARG A 140 -21.28 0.39 -6.93
CA ARG A 140 -20.15 -0.10 -6.17
C ARG A 140 -18.98 -0.54 -7.06
N GLY A 141 -19.23 -1.38 -8.08
CA GLY A 141 -18.21 -1.87 -8.99
C GLY A 141 -17.49 -0.76 -9.76
N ARG A 142 -18.25 0.27 -10.21
CA ARG A 142 -17.65 1.42 -10.91
C ARG A 142 -16.76 2.25 -9.98
N ALA A 143 -17.19 2.52 -8.76
CA ALA A 143 -16.43 3.28 -7.78
C ALA A 143 -15.13 2.56 -7.38
N ILE A 144 -15.22 1.25 -7.12
CA ILE A 144 -14.05 0.39 -6.83
C ILE A 144 -13.11 0.34 -8.06
N GLY A 145 -13.65 0.17 -9.27
CA GLY A 145 -12.86 0.18 -10.50
C GLY A 145 -12.06 1.48 -10.69
N ILE A 146 -12.68 2.64 -10.41
CA ILE A 146 -11.99 3.93 -10.45
C ILE A 146 -10.90 4.00 -9.35
N MET A 147 -11.18 3.53 -8.15
CA MET A 147 -10.18 3.47 -7.07
C MET A 147 -8.96 2.63 -7.48
N TRP A 148 -9.17 1.52 -8.18
CA TRP A 148 -8.08 0.67 -8.66
C TRP A 148 -7.22 1.29 -9.77
N LEU A 149 -7.65 2.39 -10.42
CA LEU A 149 -6.77 3.17 -11.29
C LEU A 149 -5.55 3.73 -10.53
N GLY A 150 -5.67 3.93 -9.22
CA GLY A 150 -4.54 4.28 -8.35
C GLY A 150 -3.39 3.27 -8.42
N HIS A 151 -3.70 1.98 -8.64
CA HIS A 151 -2.67 0.94 -8.81
C HIS A 151 -1.74 1.25 -10.01
N SER A 152 -2.31 1.63 -11.14
CA SER A 152 -1.53 2.03 -12.33
C SER A 152 -0.78 3.34 -12.11
N LEU A 153 -1.36 4.29 -11.36
CA LEU A 153 -0.66 5.54 -11.02
C LEU A 153 0.56 5.28 -10.12
N GLY A 154 0.51 4.29 -9.23
CA GLY A 154 1.65 3.90 -8.40
C GLY A 154 2.89 3.48 -9.20
N SER A 155 2.70 2.91 -10.40
CA SER A 155 3.82 2.53 -11.27
C SER A 155 4.63 3.72 -11.78
N THR A 156 4.06 4.92 -11.85
CA THR A 156 4.77 6.13 -12.30
C THR A 156 5.86 6.57 -11.32
N ALA A 157 5.83 6.11 -10.07
CA ALA A 157 6.85 6.39 -9.08
C ALA A 157 8.11 5.50 -9.23
N VAL A 158 8.05 4.41 -10.00
CA VAL A 158 9.16 3.45 -10.15
C VAL A 158 10.45 4.10 -10.68
N PRO A 159 10.43 4.96 -11.73
CA PRO A 159 11.63 5.62 -12.20
C PRO A 159 12.30 6.47 -11.10
N LEU A 160 11.49 7.09 -10.23
CA LEU A 160 11.99 7.90 -9.13
C LEU A 160 12.71 7.02 -8.09
N TYR A 161 12.14 5.88 -7.73
CA TYR A 161 12.79 4.92 -6.82
C TYR A 161 14.10 4.38 -7.40
N ASN A 162 14.13 4.04 -8.69
CA ASN A 162 15.34 3.58 -9.36
C ASN A 162 16.44 4.64 -9.29
N LEU A 163 16.15 5.91 -9.58
CA LEU A 163 17.11 7.01 -9.48
C LEU A 163 17.68 7.16 -8.06
N VAL A 164 16.86 7.01 -7.03
CA VAL A 164 17.30 7.09 -5.63
C VAL A 164 18.19 5.90 -5.28
N ILE A 165 17.82 4.69 -5.71
CA ILE A 165 18.60 3.46 -5.47
C ILE A 165 19.97 3.56 -6.12
N GLU A 166 20.04 4.02 -7.38
CA GLU A 166 21.28 4.13 -8.14
C GLU A 166 22.22 5.23 -7.61
N ARG A 167 21.67 6.37 -7.18
CA ARG A 167 22.47 7.53 -6.79
C ARG A 167 22.89 7.55 -5.32
N VAL A 168 22.10 6.97 -4.43
CA VAL A 168 22.34 7.09 -2.99
C VAL A 168 22.48 5.72 -2.34
N SER A 169 21.43 5.00 -2.12
CA SER A 169 21.40 3.60 -1.68
C SER A 169 19.94 3.13 -1.49
N TRP A 170 19.73 1.80 -1.49
CA TRP A 170 18.44 1.21 -1.21
C TRP A 170 17.91 1.55 0.20
N ARG A 171 18.79 1.75 1.18
CA ARG A 171 18.41 2.14 2.56
C ARG A 171 17.75 3.50 2.62
N TRP A 172 18.24 4.47 1.85
CA TRP A 172 17.64 5.79 1.76
C TRP A 172 16.29 5.77 1.05
N ALA A 173 16.12 4.90 0.06
CA ALA A 173 14.83 4.73 -0.59
C ALA A 173 13.75 4.27 0.41
N PHE A 174 14.05 3.29 1.29
CA PHE A 174 13.11 2.88 2.34
C PHE A 174 12.83 3.99 3.37
N ARG A 175 13.81 4.82 3.72
CA ARG A 175 13.59 5.99 4.59
C ARG A 175 12.67 7.03 3.96
N ILE A 176 12.82 7.28 2.67
CA ILE A 176 11.92 8.19 1.94
C ILE A 176 10.50 7.60 1.90
N MET A 177 10.36 6.31 1.65
CA MET A 177 9.07 5.61 1.69
C MET A 177 8.39 5.70 3.08
N THR A 178 9.15 5.80 4.16
CA THR A 178 8.60 5.99 5.52
C THR A 178 7.94 7.36 5.69
N ALA A 179 8.40 8.38 4.96
CA ALA A 179 7.92 9.75 5.06
C ALA A 179 6.74 10.06 4.10
N THR A 180 6.45 9.15 3.17
CA THR A 180 5.35 9.28 2.20
C THR A 180 4.08 8.63 2.70
#